data_2ccd9c90a76cdd62f73c86fa0f0ffc48
#
_entry.id   2ccd9c90a76cdd62f73c86fa0f0ffc48
#
_cell.length_a   1.000
_cell.length_b   1.000
_cell.length_c   1.000
_cell.angle_alpha   90.00
_cell.angle_beta   90.00
_cell.angle_gamma   90.00
#
_symmetry.space_group_name_H-M   'P 1'
#
loop_
_entity.id
_entity.type
_entity.pdbx_description
1 polymer ?
#
loop_
_entity_poly.entity_id
_entity_poly.type
_entity_poly.pdbx_seq_one_letter_code
_entity_poly.pdbx_strand_id
1 'polypeptide(L)'
;MNWHFERGNFMQLKRLKKLKYADSFGFTLIELLVVLVILGLLAGLVGPQVMKYLGGAKTDSTRLQIENMASTLDLYRLDVGRYPTTDEGLQALVEAPPGASNWNGPYLKKKQVPKDSWGNEYHYRSPGEHGPFDIYSLGADNTEGGEGENQDVISWQ
;
A
#
# COMPACT_ATOMS: atom_id res chain seq x y z
N MET A 1 39.42 -43.35 -75.15
CA MET A 1 40.83 -42.92 -75.24
C MET A 1 40.96 -41.53 -74.68
N ASN A 2 41.90 -41.41 -73.78
CA ASN A 2 42.35 -40.23 -73.02
C ASN A 2 41.56 -39.82 -71.80
N TRP A 3 42.14 -40.30 -70.75
CA TRP A 3 41.97 -39.89 -69.36
C TRP A 3 42.70 -38.55 -69.14
N HIS A 4 42.04 -37.53 -68.65
CA HIS A 4 42.70 -36.43 -67.98
C HIS A 4 42.14 -36.32 -66.58
N PHE A 5 43.01 -36.67 -65.66
CA PHE A 5 42.91 -36.55 -64.22
C PHE A 5 43.41 -35.18 -63.84
N GLU A 6 42.53 -34.27 -63.47
CA GLU A 6 42.94 -33.02 -62.85
C GLU A 6 42.71 -33.07 -61.38
N ARG A 7 43.80 -33.09 -60.68
CA ARG A 7 43.93 -32.85 -59.26
C ARG A 7 43.93 -31.35 -58.99
N GLY A 8 43.11 -30.92 -58.12
CA GLY A 8 43.26 -29.58 -57.60
C GLY A 8 42.04 -29.23 -56.74
N ASN A 9 42.09 -28.92 -55.69
CA ASN A 9 42.85 -28.26 -54.69
C ASN A 9 42.20 -28.46 -53.33
N PHE A 10 42.94 -29.05 -52.49
CA PHE A 10 42.65 -29.17 -51.08
C PHE A 10 42.97 -27.92 -50.31
N MET A 11 42.28 -27.72 -49.25
CA MET A 11 42.57 -26.88 -48.09
C MET A 11 42.24 -25.40 -48.21
N GLN A 12 40.96 -25.15 -48.00
CA GLN A 12 40.56 -23.95 -47.28
C GLN A 12 40.63 -24.29 -45.78
N LEU A 13 41.75 -23.98 -45.19
CA LEU A 13 41.92 -23.95 -43.74
C LEU A 13 40.99 -22.89 -43.14
N LYS A 14 39.90 -23.34 -42.55
CA LYS A 14 39.05 -22.50 -41.71
C LYS A 14 39.92 -21.88 -40.62
N ARG A 15 40.21 -20.61 -40.76
CA ARG A 15 40.73 -19.77 -39.66
C ARG A 15 39.74 -19.83 -38.52
N LEU A 16 40.00 -20.64 -37.53
CA LEU A 16 39.36 -20.57 -36.22
C LEU A 16 39.64 -19.17 -35.67
N LYS A 17 38.65 -18.31 -35.70
CA LYS A 17 38.65 -17.06 -34.92
C LYS A 17 38.83 -17.46 -33.48
N LYS A 18 40.01 -17.23 -32.90
CA LYS A 18 40.22 -17.22 -31.47
C LYS A 18 39.22 -16.26 -30.87
N LEU A 19 38.19 -16.79 -30.22
CA LEU A 19 37.37 -16.02 -29.31
C LEU A 19 38.31 -15.46 -28.26
N LYS A 20 38.52 -14.17 -28.28
CA LYS A 20 39.16 -13.45 -27.18
C LYS A 20 38.24 -13.68 -25.98
N TYR A 21 38.67 -14.50 -25.04
CA TYR A 21 38.11 -14.51 -23.71
C TYR A 21 38.23 -13.08 -23.19
N ALA A 22 37.09 -12.42 -23.01
CA ALA A 22 37.07 -11.17 -22.28
C ALA A 22 37.54 -11.51 -20.85
N ASP A 23 38.60 -10.87 -20.42
CA ASP A 23 39.07 -10.96 -19.05
C ASP A 23 37.91 -10.58 -18.14
N SER A 24 37.26 -11.57 -17.54
CA SER A 24 36.29 -11.35 -16.49
C SER A 24 37.09 -10.91 -15.24
N PHE A 25 37.16 -9.60 -15.07
CA PHE A 25 37.65 -9.04 -13.81
C PHE A 25 36.67 -9.47 -12.71
N GLY A 26 37.07 -10.44 -11.91
CA GLY A 26 36.35 -10.82 -10.70
C GLY A 26 36.44 -9.70 -9.66
N PHE A 27 35.32 -9.41 -9.01
CA PHE A 27 35.32 -8.48 -7.87
C PHE A 27 36.21 -9.01 -6.73
N THR A 28 36.99 -8.12 -6.14
CA THR A 28 37.79 -8.45 -4.96
C THR A 28 36.91 -8.48 -3.70
N LEU A 29 37.28 -9.29 -2.71
CA LEU A 29 36.57 -9.32 -1.42
C LEU A 29 36.50 -7.94 -0.75
N ILE A 30 37.56 -7.15 -0.88
CA ILE A 30 37.61 -5.80 -0.29
C ILE A 30 36.65 -4.83 -1.02
N GLU A 31 36.50 -4.96 -2.31
CA GLU A 31 35.59 -4.14 -3.12
C GLU A 31 34.14 -4.40 -2.72
N LEU A 32 33.78 -5.68 -2.52
CA LEU A 32 32.46 -6.04 -2.00
C LEU A 32 32.24 -5.53 -0.58
N LEU A 33 33.25 -5.63 0.27
CA LEU A 33 33.19 -5.15 1.66
C LEU A 33 32.96 -3.63 1.71
N VAL A 34 33.70 -2.85 0.91
CA VAL A 34 33.53 -1.39 0.83
C VAL A 34 32.13 -1.03 0.36
N VAL A 35 31.60 -1.71 -0.66
CA VAL A 35 30.22 -1.50 -1.12
C VAL A 35 29.21 -1.77 -0.01
N LEU A 36 29.35 -2.87 0.72
CA LEU A 36 28.45 -3.19 1.84
C LEU A 36 28.51 -2.16 2.96
N VAL A 37 29.69 -1.63 3.28
CA VAL A 37 29.83 -0.56 4.27
C VAL A 37 29.12 0.72 3.81
N ILE A 38 29.33 1.13 2.56
CA ILE A 38 28.67 2.31 2.01
C ILE A 38 27.14 2.13 2.00
N LEU A 39 26.65 0.98 1.54
CA LEU A 39 25.22 0.68 1.54
C LEU A 39 24.64 0.68 2.96
N GLY A 40 25.36 0.15 3.93
CA GLY A 40 24.98 0.17 5.34
C GLY A 40 24.86 1.59 5.91
N LEU A 41 25.82 2.45 5.60
CA LEU A 41 25.79 3.86 6.00
C LEU A 41 24.62 4.61 5.36
N LEU A 42 24.37 4.41 4.06
CA LEU A 42 23.26 5.03 3.35
C LEU A 42 21.91 4.54 3.87
N ALA A 43 21.77 3.23 4.12
CA ALA A 43 20.56 2.66 4.69
C ALA A 43 20.24 3.22 6.07
N GLY A 44 21.27 3.40 6.92
CA GLY A 44 21.12 4.00 8.24
C GLY A 44 20.67 5.46 8.21
N LEU A 45 21.05 6.22 7.19
CA LEU A 45 20.67 7.62 7.05
C LEU A 45 19.26 7.77 6.45
N VAL A 46 18.94 6.96 5.43
CA VAL A 46 17.69 7.09 4.65
C VAL A 46 16.52 6.35 5.32
N GLY A 47 16.79 5.24 6.01
CA GLY A 47 15.77 4.37 6.60
C GLY A 47 14.75 5.10 7.48
N PRO A 48 15.15 5.87 8.50
CA PRO A 48 14.23 6.60 9.37
C PRO A 48 13.35 7.59 8.63
N GLN A 49 13.88 8.24 7.60
CA GLN A 49 13.16 9.24 6.82
C GLN A 49 12.07 8.60 5.95
N VAL A 50 12.37 7.46 5.33
CA VAL A 50 11.38 6.69 4.56
C VAL A 50 10.24 6.20 5.45
N MET A 51 10.54 5.70 6.65
CA MET A 51 9.52 5.26 7.61
C MET A 51 8.58 6.41 8.00
N LYS A 52 9.11 7.61 8.23
CA LYS A 52 8.29 8.80 8.53
C LYS A 52 7.34 9.17 7.37
N TYR A 53 7.81 9.09 6.12
CA TYR A 53 6.96 9.36 4.95
C TYR A 53 5.85 8.30 4.78
N LEU A 54 6.17 7.03 5.02
CA LEU A 54 5.17 5.97 4.96
C LEU A 54 4.08 6.14 6.02
N GLY A 55 4.46 6.53 7.23
CA GLY A 55 3.50 6.82 8.31
C GLY A 55 2.58 7.97 7.96
N GLY A 56 3.10 9.08 7.43
CA GLY A 56 2.30 10.20 6.95
C GLY A 56 1.28 9.79 5.89
N ALA A 57 1.70 9.00 4.90
CA ALA A 57 0.81 8.52 3.84
C ALA A 57 -0.32 7.62 4.37
N LYS A 58 -0.07 6.81 5.40
CA LYS A 58 -1.12 6.00 6.06
C LYS A 58 -2.12 6.88 6.79
N THR A 59 -1.65 7.89 7.53
CA THR A 59 -2.51 8.85 8.22
C THR A 59 -3.41 9.59 7.24
N ASP A 60 -2.86 10.11 6.13
CA ASP A 60 -3.62 10.80 5.09
C ASP A 60 -4.64 9.87 4.41
N SER A 61 -4.28 8.63 4.13
CA SER A 61 -5.19 7.63 3.58
C SER A 61 -6.34 7.32 4.54
N THR A 62 -6.06 7.20 5.83
CA THR A 62 -7.06 6.95 6.87
C THR A 62 -8.00 8.14 7.01
N ARG A 63 -7.48 9.39 6.98
CA ARG A 63 -8.29 10.60 6.99
C ARG A 63 -9.26 10.66 5.81
N LEU A 64 -8.75 10.41 4.60
CA LEU A 64 -9.59 10.37 3.40
C LEU A 64 -10.69 9.29 3.49
N GLN A 65 -10.41 8.15 4.08
CA GLN A 65 -11.42 7.11 4.30
C GLN A 65 -12.50 7.56 5.29
N ILE A 66 -12.12 8.27 6.38
CA ILE A 66 -13.07 8.86 7.33
C ILE A 66 -13.98 9.86 6.63
N GLU A 67 -13.43 10.77 5.82
CA GLU A 67 -14.21 11.75 5.03
C GLU A 67 -15.20 11.06 4.06
N ASN A 68 -14.76 10.00 3.39
CA ASN A 68 -15.61 9.21 2.52
C ASN A 68 -16.75 8.52 3.29
N MET A 69 -16.47 7.97 4.48
CA MET A 69 -17.49 7.37 5.34
C MET A 69 -18.46 8.42 5.88
N ALA A 70 -17.96 9.59 6.26
CA ALA A 70 -18.82 10.71 6.69
C ALA A 70 -19.80 11.11 5.58
N SER A 71 -19.32 11.30 4.35
CA SER A 71 -20.17 11.57 3.19
C SER A 71 -21.18 10.44 2.92
N THR A 72 -20.78 9.21 3.17
CA THR A 72 -21.67 8.04 3.02
C THR A 72 -22.74 7.99 4.11
N LEU A 73 -22.42 8.41 5.33
CA LEU A 73 -23.40 8.56 6.42
C LEU A 73 -24.44 9.65 6.10
N ASP A 74 -24.04 10.71 5.42
CA ASP A 74 -24.99 11.73 4.95
C ASP A 74 -25.99 11.17 3.93
N LEU A 75 -25.52 10.31 3.01
CA LEU A 75 -26.43 9.59 2.09
C LEU A 75 -27.39 8.67 2.84
N TYR A 76 -26.88 7.89 3.80
CA TYR A 76 -27.71 7.06 4.66
C TYR A 76 -28.80 7.91 5.36
N ARG A 77 -28.42 9.07 5.92
CA ARG A 77 -29.35 9.98 6.58
C ARG A 77 -30.41 10.51 5.64
N LEU A 78 -30.08 10.82 4.37
CA LEU A 78 -31.05 11.28 3.39
C LEU A 78 -32.11 10.22 3.12
N ASP A 79 -31.77 8.95 3.07
CA ASP A 79 -32.72 7.86 2.83
C ASP A 79 -33.50 7.49 4.08
N VAL A 80 -32.81 7.27 5.21
CA VAL A 80 -33.41 6.74 6.44
C VAL A 80 -33.95 7.82 7.36
N GLY A 81 -33.53 9.07 7.19
CA GLY A 81 -33.97 10.23 7.98
C GLY A 81 -33.17 10.48 9.26
N ARG A 82 -32.22 9.60 9.59
CA ARG A 82 -31.34 9.70 10.77
C ARG A 82 -29.96 9.11 10.46
N TYR A 83 -28.96 9.40 11.26
CA TYR A 83 -27.71 8.64 11.27
C TYR A 83 -27.91 7.27 11.94
N PRO A 84 -27.08 6.27 11.66
CA PRO A 84 -27.03 5.05 12.44
C PRO A 84 -26.80 5.35 13.92
N THR A 85 -27.35 4.56 14.81
CA THR A 85 -27.01 4.64 16.23
C THR A 85 -25.61 4.06 16.47
N THR A 86 -25.00 4.32 17.62
CA THR A 86 -23.72 3.72 18.02
C THR A 86 -23.76 2.20 17.92
N ASP A 87 -24.85 1.57 18.35
CA ASP A 87 -25.01 0.10 18.30
C ASP A 87 -25.17 -0.44 16.88
N GLU A 88 -25.82 0.30 15.99
CA GLU A 88 -25.92 -0.05 14.57
C GLU A 88 -24.57 0.11 13.86
N GLY A 89 -23.76 1.05 14.32
CA GLY A 89 -22.39 1.28 13.85
C GLY A 89 -22.30 1.58 12.36
N LEU A 90 -21.08 1.54 11.85
CA LEU A 90 -20.78 1.69 10.41
C LEU A 90 -21.31 0.50 9.59
N GLN A 91 -21.67 -0.63 10.22
CA GLN A 91 -22.23 -1.78 9.55
C GLN A 91 -23.58 -1.44 8.91
N ALA A 92 -24.34 -0.46 9.42
CA ALA A 92 -25.54 0.07 8.82
C ALA A 92 -25.36 0.62 7.39
N LEU A 93 -24.14 0.95 6.99
CA LEU A 93 -23.81 1.34 5.62
C LEU A 93 -23.71 0.17 4.64
N VAL A 94 -23.66 -1.05 5.16
CA VAL A 94 -23.50 -2.30 4.40
C VAL A 94 -24.76 -3.15 4.42
N GLU A 95 -25.40 -3.22 5.60
CA GLU A 95 -26.60 -4.02 5.86
C GLU A 95 -27.69 -3.15 6.48
N ALA A 96 -28.93 -3.39 6.08
CA ALA A 96 -30.07 -2.65 6.63
C ALA A 96 -30.26 -2.97 8.11
N PRO A 97 -30.16 -1.97 9.02
CA PRO A 97 -30.43 -2.21 10.42
C PRO A 97 -31.94 -2.42 10.65
N PRO A 98 -32.34 -3.08 11.73
CA PRO A 98 -33.74 -3.29 12.07
C PRO A 98 -34.50 -1.97 12.14
N GLY A 99 -35.65 -1.89 11.46
CA GLY A 99 -36.50 -0.69 11.46
C GLY A 99 -36.11 0.42 10.48
N ALA A 100 -35.06 0.27 9.70
CA ALA A 100 -34.69 1.22 8.64
C ALA A 100 -35.46 0.94 7.34
N SER A 101 -36.77 1.27 7.32
CA SER A 101 -37.69 0.93 6.22
C SER A 101 -37.33 1.57 4.87
N ASN A 102 -36.63 2.69 4.88
CA ASN A 102 -36.20 3.41 3.67
C ASN A 102 -34.76 3.21 3.33
N TRP A 103 -34.11 2.21 3.91
CA TRP A 103 -32.69 1.90 3.62
C TRP A 103 -32.53 1.47 2.16
N ASN A 104 -31.69 2.17 1.41
CA ASN A 104 -31.49 1.98 -0.03
C ASN A 104 -30.03 1.58 -0.36
N GLY A 105 -29.30 1.03 0.62
CA GLY A 105 -27.92 0.58 0.44
C GLY A 105 -27.78 -0.76 -0.30
N PRO A 106 -26.58 -1.34 -0.32
CA PRO A 106 -25.41 -0.93 0.46
C PRO A 106 -24.79 0.37 -0.05
N TYR A 107 -24.39 1.24 0.87
CA TYR A 107 -23.80 2.55 0.57
C TYR A 107 -22.30 2.47 0.32
N LEU A 108 -21.64 1.40 0.79
CA LEU A 108 -20.23 1.14 0.55
C LEU A 108 -20.03 0.20 -0.65
N LYS A 109 -19.12 0.59 -1.56
CA LYS A 109 -18.88 -0.17 -2.81
C LYS A 109 -18.43 -1.62 -2.57
N LYS A 110 -17.66 -1.89 -1.53
CA LYS A 110 -17.12 -3.23 -1.23
C LYS A 110 -18.04 -4.08 -0.35
N LYS A 111 -19.25 -3.64 0.00
CA LYS A 111 -20.18 -4.34 0.89
C LYS A 111 -19.55 -4.81 2.21
N GLN A 112 -18.59 -4.07 2.70
CA GLN A 112 -17.96 -4.25 4.00
C GLN A 112 -17.42 -2.92 4.50
N VAL A 113 -17.41 -2.72 5.80
CA VAL A 113 -16.74 -1.58 6.43
C VAL A 113 -15.23 -1.72 6.21
N PRO A 114 -14.55 -0.72 5.66
CA PRO A 114 -13.10 -0.78 5.50
C PRO A 114 -12.40 -0.76 6.85
N LYS A 115 -11.19 -1.27 6.89
CA LYS A 115 -10.27 -1.06 7.98
C LYS A 115 -9.38 0.13 7.69
N ASP A 116 -8.80 0.71 8.72
CA ASP A 116 -7.83 1.78 8.58
C ASP A 116 -6.52 1.30 7.91
N SER A 117 -5.58 2.21 7.70
CA SER A 117 -4.32 1.88 7.01
C SER A 117 -3.36 0.99 7.82
N TRP A 118 -3.65 0.71 9.06
CA TRP A 118 -2.91 -0.20 9.93
C TRP A 118 -3.61 -1.53 10.14
N GLY A 119 -4.87 -1.66 9.66
CA GLY A 119 -5.66 -2.88 9.73
C GLY A 119 -6.62 -2.93 10.91
N ASN A 120 -6.78 -1.83 11.66
CA ASN A 120 -7.71 -1.70 12.77
C ASN A 120 -9.11 -1.31 12.27
N GLU A 121 -10.12 -1.54 13.09
CA GLU A 121 -11.49 -1.10 12.82
C GLU A 121 -11.65 0.38 13.17
N TYR A 122 -12.51 1.09 12.43
CA TYR A 122 -12.90 2.45 12.78
C TYR A 122 -13.86 2.44 13.96
N HIS A 123 -13.69 3.40 14.86
CA HIS A 123 -14.63 3.68 15.90
C HIS A 123 -15.71 4.64 15.41
N TYR A 124 -16.93 4.40 15.86
CA TYR A 124 -18.09 5.21 15.49
C TYR A 124 -18.98 5.48 16.71
N ARG A 125 -19.47 6.71 16.80
CA ARG A 125 -20.38 7.12 17.85
C ARG A 125 -21.43 8.08 17.28
N SER A 126 -22.70 7.85 17.61
CA SER A 126 -23.81 8.73 17.25
C SER A 126 -24.89 8.69 18.34
N PRO A 127 -25.26 9.84 18.95
CA PRO A 127 -24.69 11.17 18.74
C PRO A 127 -23.20 11.24 19.09
N GLY A 128 -22.44 12.03 18.33
CA GLY A 128 -21.03 12.32 18.61
C GLY A 128 -20.87 13.33 19.76
N GLU A 129 -19.66 13.45 20.27
CA GLU A 129 -19.29 14.52 21.21
C GLU A 129 -18.95 15.83 20.50
N HIS A 130 -18.49 15.71 19.23
CA HIS A 130 -18.01 16.83 18.42
C HIS A 130 -18.97 17.21 17.28
N GLY A 131 -19.99 16.38 17.06
CA GLY A 131 -20.95 16.61 15.99
C GLY A 131 -22.09 15.60 16.01
N PRO A 132 -22.86 15.51 14.90
CA PRO A 132 -23.95 14.54 14.78
C PRO A 132 -23.49 13.10 14.94
N PHE A 133 -22.24 12.83 14.59
CA PHE A 133 -21.52 11.60 14.79
C PHE A 133 -20.02 11.87 14.86
N ASP A 134 -19.27 10.96 15.46
CA ASP A 134 -17.82 10.92 15.45
C ASP A 134 -17.34 9.62 14.81
N ILE A 135 -16.35 9.73 13.92
CA ILE A 135 -15.60 8.59 13.34
C ILE A 135 -14.12 8.82 13.63
N TYR A 136 -13.42 7.80 14.10
CA TYR A 136 -11.99 7.92 14.36
C TYR A 136 -11.27 6.58 14.25
N SER A 137 -9.96 6.65 14.04
CA SER A 137 -9.00 5.55 14.13
C SER A 137 -8.00 5.90 15.23
N LEU A 138 -7.61 4.92 16.01
CA LEU A 138 -6.60 5.07 17.09
C LEU A 138 -5.16 4.82 16.58
N GLY A 139 -4.92 5.00 15.28
CA GLY A 139 -3.58 4.86 14.72
C GLY A 139 -3.04 3.43 14.72
N ALA A 140 -1.71 3.34 14.65
CA ALA A 140 -1.01 2.06 14.50
C ALA A 140 -1.06 1.18 15.75
N ASP A 141 -1.05 1.77 16.94
CA ASP A 141 -1.03 1.04 18.23
C ASP A 141 -2.43 0.75 18.78
N ASN A 142 -3.48 1.26 18.12
CA ASN A 142 -4.89 1.10 18.52
C ASN A 142 -5.15 1.54 19.97
N THR A 143 -4.51 2.64 20.41
CA THR A 143 -4.68 3.25 21.72
C THR A 143 -4.91 4.75 21.60
N GLU A 144 -5.68 5.37 22.51
CA GLU A 144 -5.96 6.81 22.48
C GLU A 144 -4.68 7.64 22.62
N GLY A 145 -4.56 8.68 21.78
CA GLY A 145 -3.45 9.62 21.77
C GLY A 145 -2.29 9.21 20.87
N GLY A 146 -1.05 9.43 21.31
CA GLY A 146 0.15 9.09 20.54
C GLY A 146 0.62 10.18 19.57
N GLU A 147 1.74 9.89 18.90
CA GLU A 147 2.38 10.75 17.92
C GLU A 147 2.77 9.97 16.66
N GLY A 148 2.87 10.66 15.53
CA GLY A 148 3.27 10.06 14.26
C GLY A 148 2.27 9.03 13.75
N GLU A 149 2.67 7.76 13.57
CA GLU A 149 1.77 6.69 13.13
C GLU A 149 0.78 6.26 14.22
N ASN A 150 1.08 6.53 15.49
CA ASN A 150 0.22 6.21 16.62
C ASN A 150 -0.82 7.31 16.92
N GLN A 151 -0.73 8.44 16.22
CA GLN A 151 -1.66 9.54 16.42
C GLN A 151 -3.07 9.17 15.95
N ASP A 152 -4.07 9.54 16.74
CA ASP A 152 -5.48 9.39 16.37
C ASP A 152 -5.82 10.19 15.12
N VAL A 153 -6.62 9.60 14.25
CA VAL A 153 -7.18 10.25 13.05
C VAL A 153 -8.68 10.41 13.26
N ILE A 154 -9.15 11.64 13.34
CA ILE A 154 -10.49 11.99 13.82
C ILE A 154 -11.29 12.74 12.75
N SER A 155 -12.63 12.63 12.76
CA SER A 155 -13.53 13.26 11.78
C SER A 155 -13.84 14.74 12.06
N TRP A 156 -13.46 15.27 13.21
CA TRP A 156 -13.81 16.65 13.66
C TRP A 156 -12.62 17.60 13.68
N GLN A 157 -11.58 17.35 12.88
CA GLN A 157 -10.45 18.25 12.64
C GLN A 157 -10.74 19.18 11.48
#